data_f95437ebdc9c3eff06d64935e9e54c70
#
_entry.id   f95437ebdc9c3eff06d64935e9e54c70
#
_cell.length_a   1.000
_cell.length_b   1.000
_cell.length_c   1.000
_cell.angle_alpha   90.00
_cell.angle_beta   90.00
_cell.angle_gamma   90.00
#
_symmetry.space_group_name_H-M   'P 1'
#
loop_
_entity.id
_entity.type
_entity.pdbx_description
1 polymer ?
#
loop_
_entity_poly.entity_id
_entity_poly.type
_entity_poly.pdbx_seq_one_letter_code
_entity_poly.pdbx_strand_id
1 'polypeptide(L)'
;MRTLKRLLLGLLISILLLWAALAVWAYWPGEPEVPVNQLARADDRFVRVEGLTLRYREWGYAAADRPSVLLIHGFGNSLQSFRELAPRLADVCHVIAIDMPGYGLSDKPVDHDYHNGPQAAVLVKAARALGLQRVVYVGHSLGGAVALHAAIQDRQARGLVLLNPGIIRTGVPKIVQVTVPPLPRMSAKMFASREFRGNFLKGSYVNTELVTESVIDEVMLGARSQGYMAGMTSLMTQYAEGEEIRLAPQVTVPTLIPWGNRDKNKPPSEADELQGMIRGSKLVRFENAGHYVHEEAAEGVALAILEWLPST
;
A
#
# COMPACT_ATOMS: atom_id res chain seq x y z
N MET A 1 32.38 -35.72 -23.15
CA MET A 1 32.56 -35.09 -21.83
C MET A 1 33.29 -33.72 -21.90
N ARG A 2 34.42 -33.54 -22.61
CA ARG A 2 35.14 -32.24 -22.66
C ARG A 2 34.33 -31.12 -23.30
N THR A 3 33.60 -31.37 -24.39
CA THR A 3 32.74 -30.39 -25.09
C THR A 3 31.60 -29.92 -24.22
N LEU A 4 30.92 -30.83 -23.50
CA LEU A 4 29.82 -30.50 -22.59
C LEU A 4 30.29 -29.60 -21.42
N LYS A 5 31.49 -29.93 -20.85
CA LYS A 5 32.11 -29.09 -19.79
C LYS A 5 32.40 -27.67 -20.28
N ARG A 6 32.92 -27.52 -21.53
CA ARG A 6 33.16 -26.19 -22.12
C ARG A 6 31.89 -25.39 -22.35
N LEU A 7 30.81 -26.07 -22.82
CA LEU A 7 29.50 -25.43 -23.00
C LEU A 7 28.90 -24.99 -21.67
N LEU A 8 28.96 -25.83 -20.63
CA LEU A 8 28.47 -25.49 -19.30
C LEU A 8 29.28 -24.34 -18.66
N LEU A 9 30.62 -24.35 -18.85
CA LEU A 9 31.45 -23.24 -18.37
C LEU A 9 31.13 -21.94 -19.11
N GLY A 10 30.94 -21.98 -20.44
CA GLY A 10 30.55 -20.82 -21.23
C GLY A 10 29.20 -20.25 -20.80
N LEU A 11 28.24 -21.12 -20.56
CA LEU A 11 26.91 -20.72 -20.03
C LEU A 11 27.02 -20.06 -18.65
N LEU A 12 27.81 -20.65 -17.74
CA LEU A 12 28.03 -20.09 -16.40
C LEU A 12 28.65 -18.70 -16.47
N ILE A 13 29.70 -18.54 -17.30
CA ILE A 13 30.36 -17.23 -17.51
C ILE A 13 29.33 -16.21 -18.06
N SER A 14 28.51 -16.60 -19.04
CA SER A 14 27.48 -15.72 -19.60
C SER A 14 26.47 -15.29 -18.55
N ILE A 15 26.03 -16.20 -17.67
CA ILE A 15 25.12 -15.89 -16.56
C ILE A 15 25.78 -14.91 -15.58
N LEU A 16 27.03 -15.14 -15.21
CA LEU A 16 27.76 -14.25 -14.29
C LEU A 16 27.96 -12.86 -14.88
N LEU A 17 28.30 -12.76 -16.17
CA LEU A 17 28.44 -11.47 -16.85
C LEU A 17 27.10 -10.72 -16.93
N LEU A 18 26.00 -11.42 -17.23
CA LEU A 18 24.66 -10.83 -17.21
C LEU A 18 24.31 -10.32 -15.81
N TRP A 19 24.57 -11.13 -14.78
CA TRP A 19 24.29 -10.74 -13.38
C TRP A 19 25.12 -9.52 -12.95
N ALA A 20 26.39 -9.47 -13.34
CA ALA A 20 27.26 -8.31 -13.11
C ALA A 20 26.74 -7.06 -13.85
N ALA A 21 26.29 -7.19 -15.11
CA ALA A 21 25.70 -6.08 -15.86
C ALA A 21 24.42 -5.56 -15.21
N LEU A 22 23.56 -6.46 -14.74
CA LEU A 22 22.34 -6.11 -13.99
C LEU A 22 22.70 -5.39 -12.67
N ALA A 23 23.72 -5.85 -11.95
CA ALA A 23 24.20 -5.18 -10.76
C ALA A 23 24.74 -3.78 -11.06
N VAL A 24 25.56 -3.62 -12.09
CA VAL A 24 26.05 -2.30 -12.52
C VAL A 24 24.87 -1.37 -12.82
N TRP A 25 23.88 -1.84 -13.58
CA TRP A 25 22.68 -1.03 -13.87
C TRP A 25 21.89 -0.67 -12.60
N ALA A 26 21.70 -1.62 -11.69
CA ALA A 26 20.93 -1.42 -10.46
C ALA A 26 21.58 -0.36 -9.54
N TYR A 27 22.94 -0.35 -9.49
CA TYR A 27 23.71 0.56 -8.65
C TYR A 27 24.18 1.82 -9.39
N TRP A 28 23.93 1.92 -10.70
CA TRP A 28 24.22 3.15 -11.43
C TRP A 28 23.40 4.31 -10.85
N PRO A 29 24.01 5.48 -10.60
CA PRO A 29 23.31 6.62 -10.05
C PRO A 29 22.05 6.96 -10.85
N GLY A 30 20.97 7.30 -10.14
CA GLY A 30 19.72 7.83 -10.68
C GLY A 30 19.63 9.35 -10.48
N GLU A 31 18.44 9.89 -10.64
CA GLU A 31 18.14 11.28 -10.30
C GLU A 31 18.43 11.54 -8.82
N PRO A 32 18.96 12.72 -8.46
CA PRO A 32 19.19 13.10 -7.07
C PRO A 32 17.90 13.09 -6.26
N GLU A 33 17.97 12.49 -5.07
CA GLU A 33 16.86 12.52 -4.12
C GLU A 33 16.74 13.91 -3.49
N VAL A 34 15.51 14.35 -3.28
CA VAL A 34 15.17 15.69 -2.79
C VAL A 34 14.72 15.61 -1.32
N PRO A 35 15.17 16.51 -0.45
CA PRO A 35 14.68 16.61 0.93
C PRO A 35 13.16 16.73 1.01
N VAL A 36 12.53 16.02 1.97
CA VAL A 36 11.07 15.96 2.11
C VAL A 36 10.43 17.35 2.25
N ASN A 37 11.08 18.28 2.95
CA ASN A 37 10.58 19.65 3.13
C ASN A 37 10.48 20.47 1.83
N GLN A 38 11.15 20.06 0.76
CA GLN A 38 11.05 20.70 -0.56
C GLN A 38 9.96 20.06 -1.43
N LEU A 39 9.45 18.89 -1.03
CA LEU A 39 8.40 18.14 -1.75
C LEU A 39 7.04 18.24 -1.05
N ALA A 40 7.03 18.49 0.26
CA ALA A 40 5.82 18.59 1.06
C ALA A 40 4.95 19.77 0.60
N ARG A 41 3.64 19.56 0.59
CA ARG A 41 2.63 20.56 0.24
C ARG A 41 2.04 21.20 1.50
N ALA A 42 1.29 22.27 1.33
CA ALA A 42 0.71 23.03 2.42
C ALA A 42 -0.28 22.24 3.30
N ASP A 43 -0.94 21.23 2.73
CA ASP A 43 -1.88 20.34 3.41
C ASP A 43 -1.22 19.08 3.99
N ASP A 44 0.08 18.86 3.74
CA ASP A 44 0.82 17.77 4.33
C ASP A 44 1.17 18.08 5.78
N ARG A 45 0.87 17.13 6.64
CA ARG A 45 1.23 17.15 8.07
C ARG A 45 2.13 15.97 8.39
N PHE A 46 2.84 16.06 9.49
CA PHE A 46 3.77 15.02 9.91
C PHE A 46 3.57 14.68 11.38
N VAL A 47 3.58 13.38 11.70
CA VAL A 47 3.53 12.87 13.06
C VAL A 47 4.79 12.05 13.34
N ARG A 48 5.34 12.17 14.55
CA ARG A 48 6.51 11.41 14.97
C ARG A 48 6.09 10.23 15.84
N VAL A 49 6.47 9.02 15.45
CA VAL A 49 6.14 7.77 16.13
C VAL A 49 7.36 6.86 16.15
N GLU A 50 7.83 6.48 17.35
CA GLU A 50 8.99 5.58 17.53
C GLU A 50 10.25 5.97 16.75
N GLY A 51 10.50 7.27 16.64
CA GLY A 51 11.64 7.80 15.89
C GLY A 51 11.38 8.00 14.40
N LEU A 52 10.29 7.47 13.85
CA LEU A 52 9.86 7.67 12.47
C LEU A 52 9.00 8.94 12.34
N THR A 53 9.18 9.66 11.25
CA THR A 53 8.32 10.77 10.83
C THR A 53 7.40 10.28 9.71
N LEU A 54 6.08 10.29 9.97
CA LEU A 54 5.08 9.82 9.02
C LEU A 54 4.28 11.00 8.49
N ARG A 55 4.15 11.09 7.15
CA ARG A 55 3.29 12.07 6.49
C ARG A 55 1.83 11.63 6.57
N TYR A 56 0.94 12.59 6.87
CA TYR A 56 -0.50 12.38 6.81
C TYR A 56 -1.23 13.61 6.28
N ARG A 57 -2.47 13.42 5.85
CA ARG A 57 -3.45 14.48 5.58
C ARG A 57 -4.73 14.18 6.36
N GLU A 58 -5.46 15.25 6.66
CA GLU A 58 -6.63 15.21 7.53
C GLU A 58 -7.82 15.89 6.87
N TRP A 59 -8.99 15.28 7.00
CA TRP A 59 -10.28 15.82 6.57
C TRP A 59 -11.31 15.65 7.67
N GLY A 60 -12.29 16.58 7.71
CA GLY A 60 -13.23 16.66 8.82
C GLY A 60 -12.53 17.16 10.09
N TYR A 61 -13.08 16.81 11.24
CA TYR A 61 -12.51 17.17 12.53
C TYR A 61 -12.85 16.12 13.60
N ALA A 62 -12.02 16.05 14.65
CA ALA A 62 -12.23 15.15 15.78
C ALA A 62 -13.41 15.64 16.64
N ALA A 63 -14.38 14.76 16.91
CA ALA A 63 -15.46 14.98 17.86
C ALA A 63 -15.87 13.64 18.49
N ALA A 64 -16.48 13.67 19.67
CA ALA A 64 -16.83 12.46 20.41
C ALA A 64 -17.88 11.59 19.70
N ASP A 65 -18.74 12.21 18.90
CA ASP A 65 -19.80 11.59 18.10
C ASP A 65 -19.35 11.23 16.68
N ARG A 66 -18.13 11.56 16.28
CA ARG A 66 -17.58 11.26 14.94
C ARG A 66 -16.70 10.03 14.94
N PRO A 67 -16.93 9.05 14.05
CA PRO A 67 -16.02 7.94 13.88
C PRO A 67 -14.65 8.43 13.37
N SER A 68 -13.56 7.87 13.91
CA SER A 68 -12.22 8.09 13.39
C SER A 68 -11.91 7.06 12.31
N VAL A 69 -11.42 7.50 11.16
CA VAL A 69 -11.06 6.66 10.00
C VAL A 69 -9.59 6.83 9.67
N LEU A 70 -8.83 5.74 9.63
CA LEU A 70 -7.46 5.73 9.16
C LEU A 70 -7.36 5.01 7.82
N LEU A 71 -6.97 5.75 6.77
CA LEU A 71 -6.84 5.27 5.40
C LEU A 71 -5.39 4.85 5.11
N ILE A 72 -5.18 3.60 4.68
CA ILE A 72 -3.89 2.95 4.47
C ILE A 72 -3.77 2.51 3.01
N HIS A 73 -2.83 3.14 2.29
CA HIS A 73 -2.65 2.96 0.84
C HIS A 73 -1.98 1.63 0.48
N GLY A 74 -2.05 1.26 -0.81
CA GLY A 74 -1.43 0.06 -1.38
C GLY A 74 0.05 0.22 -1.73
N PHE A 75 0.65 -0.88 -2.19
CA PHE A 75 2.03 -0.95 -2.64
C PHE A 75 2.34 0.09 -3.72
N GLY A 76 3.47 0.76 -3.57
CA GLY A 76 3.94 1.72 -4.56
C GLY A 76 3.10 2.99 -4.68
N ASN A 77 2.17 3.25 -3.77
CA ASN A 77 1.32 4.44 -3.74
C ASN A 77 1.61 5.31 -2.50
N SER A 78 0.75 6.23 -2.20
CA SER A 78 0.79 7.14 -1.06
C SER A 78 -0.63 7.48 -0.60
N LEU A 79 -0.75 8.28 0.44
CA LEU A 79 -2.02 8.79 0.96
C LEU A 79 -2.89 9.48 -0.11
N GLN A 80 -2.28 9.95 -1.19
CA GLN A 80 -2.99 10.61 -2.28
C GLN A 80 -3.98 9.68 -3.02
N SER A 81 -3.82 8.36 -2.92
CA SER A 81 -4.80 7.43 -3.50
C SER A 81 -6.20 7.57 -2.88
N PHE A 82 -6.30 8.24 -1.75
CA PHE A 82 -7.58 8.53 -1.09
C PHE A 82 -8.14 9.93 -1.37
N ARG A 83 -7.57 10.68 -2.34
CA ARG A 83 -8.01 12.04 -2.70
C ARG A 83 -9.49 12.12 -3.07
N GLU A 84 -10.05 11.04 -3.62
CA GLU A 84 -11.46 10.96 -3.99
C GLU A 84 -12.35 10.47 -2.83
N LEU A 85 -11.87 9.52 -2.04
CA LEU A 85 -12.64 8.92 -0.97
C LEU A 85 -12.65 9.77 0.31
N ALA A 86 -11.50 10.29 0.73
CA ALA A 86 -11.37 10.95 2.02
C ALA A 86 -12.30 12.18 2.18
N PRO A 87 -12.41 13.10 1.20
CA PRO A 87 -13.34 14.22 1.30
C PRO A 87 -14.81 13.81 1.42
N ARG A 88 -15.20 12.69 0.80
CA ARG A 88 -16.58 12.18 0.82
C ARG A 88 -16.99 11.59 2.16
N LEU A 89 -16.03 11.23 3.01
CA LEU A 89 -16.27 10.75 4.36
C LEU A 89 -16.22 11.88 5.40
N ALA A 90 -15.66 13.04 5.06
CA ALA A 90 -15.29 14.10 5.97
C ALA A 90 -16.47 14.80 6.67
N ASP A 91 -17.66 14.77 6.07
CA ASP A 91 -18.88 15.37 6.66
C ASP A 91 -19.36 14.59 7.89
N VAL A 92 -19.09 13.29 7.93
CA VAL A 92 -19.53 12.38 9.00
C VAL A 92 -18.38 11.91 9.88
N CYS A 93 -17.18 11.74 9.31
CA CYS A 93 -16.03 11.15 9.96
C CYS A 93 -14.90 12.16 10.18
N HIS A 94 -14.04 11.87 11.18
CA HIS A 94 -12.70 12.40 11.24
C HIS A 94 -11.77 11.46 10.46
N VAL A 95 -11.24 11.90 9.34
CA VAL A 95 -10.51 11.06 8.38
C VAL A 95 -9.04 11.45 8.33
N ILE A 96 -8.18 10.47 8.48
CA ILE A 96 -6.74 10.61 8.27
C ILE A 96 -6.29 9.62 7.21
N ALA A 97 -5.62 10.09 6.17
CA ALA A 97 -4.84 9.25 5.27
C ALA A 97 -3.35 9.40 5.59
N ILE A 98 -2.62 8.30 5.65
CA ILE A 98 -1.23 8.26 6.11
C ILE A 98 -0.34 7.54 5.08
N ASP A 99 0.88 8.06 4.87
CA ASP A 99 1.92 7.34 4.16
C ASP A 99 2.57 6.34 5.13
N MET A 100 2.55 5.05 4.76
CA MET A 100 3.25 4.02 5.54
C MET A 100 4.78 4.26 5.56
N PRO A 101 5.51 3.79 6.60
CA PRO A 101 6.97 3.73 6.55
C PRO A 101 7.46 3.12 5.24
N GLY A 102 8.46 3.74 4.61
CA GLY A 102 8.98 3.31 3.30
C GLY A 102 8.28 3.92 2.08
N TYR A 103 7.15 4.60 2.26
CA TYR A 103 6.33 5.13 1.16
C TYR A 103 6.12 6.64 1.25
N GLY A 104 5.65 7.22 0.16
CA GLY A 104 5.27 8.63 0.05
C GLY A 104 6.37 9.56 0.57
N LEU A 105 6.01 10.50 1.43
CA LEU A 105 6.95 11.40 2.11
C LEU A 105 7.24 10.99 3.57
N SER A 106 6.80 9.80 4.01
CA SER A 106 7.21 9.21 5.28
C SER A 106 8.66 8.74 5.25
N ASP A 107 9.27 8.58 6.43
CA ASP A 107 10.64 8.07 6.58
C ASP A 107 10.80 6.68 5.97
N LYS A 108 12.01 6.41 5.46
CA LYS A 108 12.36 5.18 4.73
C LYS A 108 13.66 4.55 5.27
N PRO A 109 13.72 4.20 6.57
CA PRO A 109 14.92 3.65 7.17
C PRO A 109 15.24 2.27 6.60
N VAL A 110 16.53 1.96 6.45
CA VAL A 110 16.99 0.69 5.90
C VAL A 110 16.89 -0.47 6.88
N ASP A 111 16.85 -0.18 8.15
CA ASP A 111 16.78 -1.12 9.28
C ASP A 111 15.37 -1.32 9.85
N HIS A 112 14.36 -0.74 9.19
CA HIS A 112 12.95 -0.94 9.57
C HIS A 112 12.45 -2.33 9.15
N ASP A 113 11.61 -2.92 10.00
CA ASP A 113 10.87 -4.13 9.64
C ASP A 113 9.61 -3.78 8.83
N TYR A 114 9.68 -4.03 7.52
CA TYR A 114 8.62 -3.70 6.56
C TYR A 114 7.53 -4.76 6.40
N HIS A 115 7.53 -5.84 7.21
CA HIS A 115 6.44 -6.81 7.19
C HIS A 115 5.12 -6.17 7.68
N ASN A 116 3.98 -6.72 7.24
CA ASN A 116 2.66 -6.13 7.45
C ASN A 116 2.31 -5.96 8.94
N GLY A 117 2.68 -6.91 9.79
CA GLY A 117 2.44 -6.83 11.24
C GLY A 117 3.17 -5.67 11.93
N PRO A 118 4.51 -5.53 11.79
CA PRO A 118 5.27 -4.36 12.26
C PRO A 118 4.79 -3.04 11.67
N GLN A 119 4.49 -2.96 10.37
CA GLN A 119 3.89 -1.78 9.75
C GLN A 119 2.59 -1.39 10.45
N ALA A 120 1.70 -2.36 10.69
CA ALA A 120 0.45 -2.13 11.40
C ALA A 120 0.68 -1.62 12.83
N ALA A 121 1.67 -2.16 13.57
CA ALA A 121 2.00 -1.70 14.91
C ALA A 121 2.40 -0.21 14.94
N VAL A 122 3.18 0.23 13.95
CA VAL A 122 3.53 1.66 13.79
C VAL A 122 2.29 2.50 13.52
N LEU A 123 1.39 2.05 12.62
CA LEU A 123 0.17 2.79 12.28
C LEU A 123 -0.84 2.86 13.44
N VAL A 124 -0.96 1.82 14.25
CA VAL A 124 -1.77 1.84 15.47
C VAL A 124 -1.24 2.90 16.46
N LYS A 125 0.08 2.99 16.63
CA LYS A 125 0.70 4.02 17.47
C LYS A 125 0.55 5.42 16.86
N ALA A 126 0.63 5.54 15.54
CA ALA A 126 0.38 6.80 14.83
C ALA A 126 -1.07 7.27 15.04
N ALA A 127 -2.05 6.38 14.92
CA ALA A 127 -3.45 6.69 15.18
C ALA A 127 -3.64 7.27 16.60
N ARG A 128 -3.00 6.66 17.61
CA ARG A 128 -3.04 7.15 19.00
C ARG A 128 -2.34 8.49 19.17
N ALA A 129 -1.17 8.67 18.56
CA ALA A 129 -0.43 9.94 18.61
C ALA A 129 -1.22 11.08 17.95
N LEU A 130 -2.05 10.78 16.95
CA LEU A 130 -2.98 11.70 16.29
C LEU A 130 -4.31 11.89 17.05
N GLY A 131 -4.47 11.27 18.21
CA GLY A 131 -5.69 11.38 19.03
C GLY A 131 -6.89 10.60 18.51
N LEU A 132 -6.69 9.70 17.51
CA LEU A 132 -7.76 8.86 17.00
C LEU A 132 -8.18 7.83 18.04
N GLN A 133 -9.48 7.75 18.29
CA GLN A 133 -10.08 6.77 19.19
C GLN A 133 -11.11 5.95 18.43
N ARG A 134 -11.27 4.67 18.79
CA ARG A 134 -12.28 3.80 18.18
C ARG A 134 -12.17 3.79 16.65
N VAL A 135 -10.96 3.49 16.15
CA VAL A 135 -10.57 3.66 14.75
C VAL A 135 -11.24 2.62 13.86
N VAL A 136 -11.78 3.08 12.73
CA VAL A 136 -12.09 2.25 11.57
C VAL A 136 -10.87 2.26 10.66
N TYR A 137 -10.21 1.12 10.53
CA TYR A 137 -9.08 0.94 9.64
C TYR A 137 -9.57 0.64 8.23
N VAL A 138 -9.17 1.43 7.26
CA VAL A 138 -9.54 1.28 5.84
C VAL A 138 -8.27 1.05 5.04
N GLY A 139 -8.12 -0.11 4.43
CA GLY A 139 -6.90 -0.46 3.69
C GLY A 139 -7.15 -0.89 2.26
N HIS A 140 -6.33 -0.36 1.33
CA HIS A 140 -6.34 -0.74 -0.07
C HIS A 140 -5.18 -1.69 -0.39
N SER A 141 -5.44 -2.79 -1.08
CA SER A 141 -4.41 -3.72 -1.57
C SER A 141 -3.46 -4.17 -0.44
N LEU A 142 -2.15 -3.89 -0.51
CA LEU A 142 -1.20 -4.11 0.58
C LEU A 142 -1.65 -3.43 1.89
N GLY A 143 -2.15 -2.19 1.80
CA GLY A 143 -2.70 -1.49 2.96
C GLY A 143 -3.91 -2.21 3.57
N GLY A 144 -4.62 -3.05 2.81
CA GLY A 144 -5.67 -3.94 3.33
C GLY A 144 -5.11 -5.06 4.21
N ALA A 145 -3.97 -5.64 3.83
CA ALA A 145 -3.25 -6.60 4.67
C ALA A 145 -2.76 -5.93 5.98
N VAL A 146 -2.16 -4.74 5.87
CA VAL A 146 -1.74 -3.95 7.04
C VAL A 146 -2.93 -3.56 7.92
N ALA A 147 -4.07 -3.14 7.33
CA ALA A 147 -5.30 -2.80 8.07
C ALA A 147 -5.87 -4.01 8.83
N LEU A 148 -5.78 -5.21 8.26
CA LEU A 148 -6.17 -6.46 8.93
C LEU A 148 -5.35 -6.67 10.22
N HIS A 149 -4.02 -6.56 10.11
CA HIS A 149 -3.13 -6.65 11.28
C HIS A 149 -3.44 -5.55 12.30
N ALA A 150 -3.65 -4.31 11.85
CA ALA A 150 -4.00 -3.19 12.74
C ALA A 150 -5.30 -3.43 13.50
N ALA A 151 -6.35 -3.92 12.82
CA ALA A 151 -7.63 -4.24 13.43
C ALA A 151 -7.55 -5.36 14.48
N ILE A 152 -6.62 -6.31 14.32
CA ILE A 152 -6.38 -7.39 15.29
C ILE A 152 -5.52 -6.90 16.47
N GLN A 153 -4.50 -6.07 16.20
CA GLN A 153 -3.57 -5.59 17.23
C GLN A 153 -4.16 -4.49 18.10
N ASP A 154 -5.07 -3.66 17.54
CA ASP A 154 -5.68 -2.55 18.25
C ASP A 154 -6.98 -2.98 18.93
N ARG A 155 -6.95 -3.14 20.26
CA ARG A 155 -8.14 -3.46 21.08
C ARG A 155 -9.24 -2.38 21.01
N GLN A 156 -8.91 -1.18 20.53
CA GLN A 156 -9.86 -0.07 20.34
C GLN A 156 -10.35 0.03 18.89
N ALA A 157 -9.94 -0.91 18.02
CA ALA A 157 -10.46 -0.94 16.66
C ALA A 157 -11.99 -1.06 16.66
N ARG A 158 -12.65 -0.23 15.86
CA ARG A 158 -14.10 -0.17 15.77
C ARG A 158 -14.65 -0.89 14.54
N GLY A 159 -13.83 -1.01 13.51
CA GLY A 159 -14.19 -1.65 12.26
C GLY A 159 -13.02 -1.79 11.30
N LEU A 160 -13.23 -2.57 10.27
CA LEU A 160 -12.26 -2.85 9.21
C LEU A 160 -12.92 -2.71 7.85
N VAL A 161 -12.31 -1.96 6.94
CA VAL A 161 -12.75 -1.86 5.54
C VAL A 161 -11.62 -2.32 4.63
N LEU A 162 -11.89 -3.28 3.76
CA LEU A 162 -10.92 -3.96 2.91
C LEU A 162 -11.21 -3.69 1.43
N LEU A 163 -10.49 -2.75 0.83
CA LEU A 163 -10.65 -2.31 -0.56
C LEU A 163 -9.73 -3.14 -1.48
N ASN A 164 -10.26 -4.13 -2.20
CA ASN A 164 -9.49 -5.08 -3.03
C ASN A 164 -8.18 -5.51 -2.35
N PRO A 165 -8.21 -6.07 -1.11
CA PRO A 165 -7.05 -6.24 -0.24
C PRO A 165 -6.07 -7.30 -0.76
N GLY A 166 -4.80 -7.18 -0.39
CA GLY A 166 -3.74 -8.14 -0.69
C GLY A 166 -3.66 -9.28 0.34
N ILE A 167 -4.77 -9.95 0.66
CA ILE A 167 -4.86 -10.99 1.69
C ILE A 167 -4.78 -12.39 1.09
N ILE A 168 -5.62 -12.73 0.11
CA ILE A 168 -5.61 -14.05 -0.55
C ILE A 168 -4.40 -14.14 -1.49
N ARG A 169 -4.26 -13.16 -2.37
CA ARG A 169 -3.08 -12.97 -3.20
C ARG A 169 -2.54 -11.56 -3.01
N THR A 170 -1.23 -11.44 -2.89
CA THR A 170 -0.60 -10.14 -2.75
C THR A 170 -0.73 -9.28 -4.00
N GLY A 171 -0.85 -9.90 -5.18
CA GLY A 171 -0.86 -9.22 -6.49
C GLY A 171 0.52 -8.71 -6.92
N VAL A 172 1.57 -8.97 -6.13
CA VAL A 172 2.94 -8.57 -6.45
C VAL A 172 3.51 -9.50 -7.54
N PRO A 173 4.10 -8.98 -8.63
CA PRO A 173 4.72 -9.78 -9.66
C PRO A 173 5.79 -10.72 -9.12
N LYS A 174 5.86 -11.96 -9.61
CA LYS A 174 6.81 -12.98 -9.12
C LYS A 174 8.27 -12.53 -9.12
N ILE A 175 8.67 -11.71 -10.10
CA ILE A 175 10.04 -11.19 -10.15
C ILE A 175 10.37 -10.27 -8.96
N VAL A 176 9.39 -9.53 -8.45
CA VAL A 176 9.56 -8.65 -7.28
C VAL A 176 9.64 -9.46 -5.99
N GLN A 177 9.12 -10.69 -5.99
CA GLN A 177 9.19 -11.62 -4.86
C GLN A 177 10.59 -12.24 -4.69
N VAL A 178 11.48 -12.06 -5.67
CA VAL A 178 12.87 -12.57 -5.58
C VAL A 178 13.74 -11.55 -4.84
N THR A 179 14.16 -11.91 -3.64
CA THR A 179 14.89 -11.03 -2.70
C THR A 179 16.41 -11.12 -2.82
N VAL A 180 16.94 -11.79 -3.85
CA VAL A 180 18.39 -11.94 -4.07
C VAL A 180 18.95 -10.70 -4.80
N PRO A 181 19.99 -10.03 -4.23
CA PRO A 181 20.65 -8.91 -4.92
C PRO A 181 21.18 -9.31 -6.33
N PRO A 182 21.05 -8.43 -7.35
CA PRO A 182 20.63 -7.02 -7.27
C PRO A 182 19.13 -6.78 -7.48
N LEU A 183 18.28 -7.83 -7.58
CA LEU A 183 16.88 -7.73 -7.99
C LEU A 183 16.02 -6.78 -7.13
N PRO A 184 16.12 -6.75 -5.79
CA PRO A 184 15.37 -5.77 -4.98
C PRO A 184 15.69 -4.33 -5.36
N ARG A 185 16.98 -4.01 -5.58
CA ARG A 185 17.40 -2.67 -5.98
C ARG A 185 16.98 -2.33 -7.41
N MET A 186 16.98 -3.31 -8.32
CA MET A 186 16.43 -3.14 -9.67
C MET A 186 14.93 -2.82 -9.61
N SER A 187 14.17 -3.54 -8.80
CA SER A 187 12.74 -3.28 -8.59
C SER A 187 12.52 -1.87 -8.04
N ALA A 188 13.28 -1.46 -7.01
CA ALA A 188 13.21 -0.09 -6.47
C ALA A 188 13.49 0.96 -7.55
N LYS A 189 14.53 0.74 -8.39
CA LYS A 189 14.88 1.64 -9.48
C LYS A 189 13.82 1.69 -10.59
N MET A 190 13.20 0.55 -10.94
CA MET A 190 12.07 0.52 -11.88
C MET A 190 10.88 1.33 -11.35
N PHE A 191 10.53 1.17 -10.08
CA PHE A 191 9.46 1.93 -9.44
C PHE A 191 9.82 3.42 -9.25
N ALA A 192 11.08 3.83 -9.36
CA ALA A 192 11.50 5.23 -9.43
C ALA A 192 11.34 5.82 -10.84
N SER A 193 11.13 5.01 -11.88
CA SER A 193 10.86 5.49 -13.23
C SER A 193 9.41 5.97 -13.36
N ARG A 194 9.24 7.23 -13.81
CA ARG A 194 7.91 7.83 -14.06
C ARG A 194 7.10 7.01 -15.07
N GLU A 195 7.74 6.60 -16.16
CA GLU A 195 7.09 5.82 -17.21
C GLU A 195 6.62 4.45 -16.68
N PHE A 196 7.51 3.73 -16.01
CA PHE A 196 7.16 2.44 -15.41
C PHE A 196 6.02 2.59 -14.40
N ARG A 197 6.09 3.58 -13.52
CA ARG A 197 5.08 3.85 -12.50
C ARG A 197 3.73 4.21 -13.11
N GLY A 198 3.71 5.07 -14.12
CA GLY A 198 2.49 5.46 -14.85
C GLY A 198 1.84 4.26 -15.55
N ASN A 199 2.64 3.42 -16.22
CA ASN A 199 2.15 2.20 -16.88
C ASN A 199 1.63 1.17 -15.86
N PHE A 200 2.32 1.01 -14.74
CA PHE A 200 1.89 0.12 -13.64
C PHE A 200 0.53 0.56 -13.07
N LEU A 201 0.34 1.85 -12.83
CA LEU A 201 -0.94 2.40 -12.37
C LEU A 201 -2.03 2.18 -13.41
N LYS A 202 -1.82 2.63 -14.67
CA LYS A 202 -2.80 2.47 -15.76
C LYS A 202 -3.21 1.02 -15.97
N GLY A 203 -2.26 0.08 -15.80
CA GLY A 203 -2.55 -1.36 -15.87
C GLY A 203 -3.53 -1.87 -14.80
N SER A 204 -3.66 -1.18 -13.68
CA SER A 204 -4.49 -1.55 -12.53
C SER A 204 -5.88 -0.90 -12.53
N TYR A 205 -6.12 0.08 -13.39
CA TYR A 205 -7.42 0.72 -13.55
C TYR A 205 -8.23 0.15 -14.73
N VAL A 206 -9.54 0.20 -14.62
CA VAL A 206 -10.48 0.01 -15.73
C VAL A 206 -10.59 1.31 -16.52
N ASN A 207 -10.83 2.42 -15.82
CA ASN A 207 -10.83 3.75 -16.41
C ASN A 207 -9.44 4.38 -16.28
N THR A 208 -8.60 4.22 -17.30
CA THR A 208 -7.23 4.74 -17.31
C THR A 208 -7.15 6.26 -17.37
N GLU A 209 -8.24 6.97 -17.71
CA GLU A 209 -8.28 8.44 -17.74
C GLU A 209 -8.15 9.06 -16.35
N LEU A 210 -8.51 8.31 -15.29
CA LEU A 210 -8.29 8.71 -13.90
C LEU A 210 -6.81 8.80 -13.52
N VAL A 211 -5.93 8.13 -14.26
CA VAL A 211 -4.47 8.17 -14.07
C VAL A 211 -3.89 9.34 -14.88
N THR A 212 -4.20 10.55 -14.44
CA THR A 212 -3.69 11.77 -15.05
C THR A 212 -2.21 12.00 -14.75
N GLU A 213 -1.57 12.93 -15.47
CA GLU A 213 -0.18 13.32 -15.18
C GLU A 213 -0.03 13.86 -13.74
N SER A 214 -1.02 14.59 -13.23
CA SER A 214 -1.03 15.06 -11.84
C SER A 214 -1.06 13.91 -10.82
N VAL A 215 -1.81 12.83 -11.09
CA VAL A 215 -1.82 11.63 -10.25
C VAL A 215 -0.45 10.95 -10.26
N ILE A 216 0.19 10.85 -11.43
CA ILE A 216 1.53 10.29 -11.54
C ILE A 216 2.54 11.17 -10.79
N ASP A 217 2.46 12.50 -10.91
CA ASP A 217 3.33 13.44 -10.19
C ASP A 217 3.26 13.24 -8.67
N GLU A 218 2.04 13.09 -8.12
CA GLU A 218 1.83 12.85 -6.70
C GLU A 218 2.46 11.53 -6.23
N VAL A 219 2.27 10.47 -6.99
CA VAL A 219 2.84 9.14 -6.65
C VAL A 219 4.36 9.18 -6.77
N MET A 220 4.90 9.96 -7.69
CA MET A 220 6.35 10.12 -7.87
C MET A 220 7.02 10.96 -6.77
N LEU A 221 6.29 11.70 -5.94
CA LEU A 221 6.88 12.42 -4.79
C LEU A 221 7.69 11.47 -3.90
N GLY A 222 7.14 10.30 -3.60
CA GLY A 222 7.82 9.28 -2.81
C GLY A 222 9.13 8.81 -3.46
N ALA A 223 9.11 8.56 -4.76
CA ALA A 223 10.28 8.09 -5.52
C ALA A 223 11.39 9.15 -5.64
N ARG A 224 11.03 10.43 -5.53
CA ARG A 224 11.97 11.56 -5.56
C ARG A 224 12.49 11.93 -4.18
N SER A 225 11.85 11.47 -3.11
CA SER A 225 12.20 11.90 -1.76
C SER A 225 13.44 11.19 -1.21
N GLN A 226 14.16 11.91 -0.36
CA GLN A 226 15.35 11.42 0.32
C GLN A 226 15.13 10.07 0.99
N GLY A 227 16.08 9.15 0.84
CA GLY A 227 16.07 7.80 1.39
C GLY A 227 15.30 6.77 0.54
N TYR A 228 14.70 7.18 -0.60
CA TYR A 228 13.86 6.27 -1.39
C TYR A 228 14.60 5.04 -1.88
N MET A 229 15.75 5.22 -2.55
CA MET A 229 16.45 4.07 -3.14
C MET A 229 16.97 3.08 -2.10
N ALA A 230 17.40 3.56 -0.95
CA ALA A 230 17.87 2.71 0.15
C ALA A 230 16.70 2.01 0.86
N GLY A 231 15.70 2.76 1.30
CA GLY A 231 14.53 2.23 2.01
C GLY A 231 13.68 1.31 1.15
N MET A 232 13.39 1.68 -0.11
CA MET A 232 12.63 0.82 -1.02
C MET A 232 13.39 -0.47 -1.37
N THR A 233 14.75 -0.41 -1.49
CA THR A 233 15.56 -1.62 -1.66
C THR A 233 15.43 -2.53 -0.44
N SER A 234 15.52 -1.97 0.79
CA SER A 234 15.34 -2.72 2.03
C SER A 234 13.95 -3.37 2.09
N LEU A 235 12.90 -2.61 1.80
CA LEU A 235 11.52 -3.11 1.73
C LEU A 235 11.38 -4.26 0.73
N MET A 236 11.91 -4.13 -0.49
CA MET A 236 11.87 -5.18 -1.51
C MET A 236 12.67 -6.41 -1.12
N THR A 237 13.73 -6.26 -0.31
CA THR A 237 14.54 -7.38 0.18
C THR A 237 13.80 -8.18 1.26
N GLN A 238 12.85 -7.56 1.96
CA GLN A 238 12.06 -8.18 3.02
C GLN A 238 10.73 -8.77 2.54
N TYR A 239 10.48 -8.78 1.21
CA TYR A 239 9.25 -9.36 0.69
C TYR A 239 9.10 -10.81 1.16
N ALA A 240 7.98 -11.10 1.81
CA ALA A 240 7.57 -12.46 2.19
C ALA A 240 6.07 -12.61 1.90
N GLU A 241 5.62 -13.84 1.64
CA GLU A 241 4.20 -14.14 1.66
C GLU A 241 3.69 -13.95 3.10
N GLY A 242 2.60 -13.22 3.21
CA GLY A 242 2.01 -12.87 4.49
C GLY A 242 1.24 -14.05 5.12
N GLU A 243 0.92 -13.87 6.37
CA GLU A 243 0.09 -14.81 7.14
C GLU A 243 -1.39 -14.40 7.19
N GLU A 244 -1.78 -13.44 6.38
CA GLU A 244 -3.10 -12.77 6.43
C GLU A 244 -4.25 -13.76 6.23
N ILE A 245 -4.08 -14.78 5.39
CA ILE A 245 -5.07 -15.86 5.22
C ILE A 245 -5.35 -16.57 6.56
N ARG A 246 -4.32 -16.79 7.38
CA ARG A 246 -4.48 -17.42 8.71
C ARG A 246 -5.03 -16.46 9.75
N LEU A 247 -4.84 -15.16 9.54
CA LEU A 247 -5.30 -14.11 10.44
C LEU A 247 -6.73 -13.65 10.13
N ALA A 248 -7.19 -13.72 8.90
CA ALA A 248 -8.52 -13.27 8.50
C ALA A 248 -9.66 -13.85 9.36
N PRO A 249 -9.66 -15.17 9.73
CA PRO A 249 -10.68 -15.72 10.63
C PRO A 249 -10.63 -15.18 12.07
N GLN A 250 -9.54 -14.51 12.47
CA GLN A 250 -9.36 -13.96 13.83
C GLN A 250 -9.91 -12.53 13.96
N VAL A 251 -10.35 -11.92 12.85
CA VAL A 251 -10.99 -10.59 12.88
C VAL A 251 -12.31 -10.68 13.62
N THR A 252 -12.44 -9.88 14.68
CA THR A 252 -13.64 -9.85 15.53
C THR A 252 -14.44 -8.56 15.38
N VAL A 253 -13.86 -7.53 14.76
CA VAL A 253 -14.56 -6.26 14.52
C VAL A 253 -15.45 -6.36 13.28
N PRO A 254 -16.56 -5.58 13.22
CA PRO A 254 -17.36 -5.45 12.00
C PRO A 254 -16.45 -5.18 10.79
N THR A 255 -16.70 -5.87 9.68
CA THR A 255 -15.88 -5.77 8.48
C THR A 255 -16.71 -5.53 7.24
N LEU A 256 -16.29 -4.55 6.42
CA LEU A 256 -16.84 -4.26 5.10
C LEU A 256 -15.78 -4.57 4.04
N ILE A 257 -16.20 -5.20 2.94
CA ILE A 257 -15.31 -5.59 1.82
C ILE A 257 -15.87 -4.96 0.53
N PRO A 258 -15.55 -3.71 0.20
CA PRO A 258 -15.80 -3.13 -1.12
C PRO A 258 -14.85 -3.74 -2.15
N TRP A 259 -15.41 -4.27 -3.25
CA TRP A 259 -14.64 -4.99 -4.25
C TRP A 259 -14.97 -4.57 -5.68
N GLY A 260 -13.95 -4.14 -6.42
CA GLY A 260 -14.05 -3.88 -7.86
C GLY A 260 -13.96 -5.18 -8.66
N ASN A 261 -15.06 -5.58 -9.31
CA ASN A 261 -15.17 -6.89 -9.99
C ASN A 261 -14.31 -7.00 -11.26
N ARG A 262 -13.81 -5.89 -11.79
CA ARG A 262 -12.92 -5.86 -12.97
C ARG A 262 -11.44 -5.75 -12.62
N ASP A 263 -11.07 -6.06 -11.38
CA ASP A 263 -9.67 -6.15 -10.96
C ASP A 263 -8.96 -7.27 -11.74
N LYS A 264 -7.96 -6.89 -12.53
CA LYS A 264 -7.20 -7.81 -13.37
C LYS A 264 -6.25 -8.72 -12.58
N ASN A 265 -5.90 -8.31 -11.36
CA ASN A 265 -4.94 -9.00 -10.51
C ASN A 265 -5.61 -9.84 -9.42
N LYS A 266 -6.87 -9.53 -9.08
CA LYS A 266 -7.64 -10.14 -8.01
C LYS A 266 -9.04 -10.51 -8.50
N PRO A 267 -9.26 -11.78 -8.87
CA PRO A 267 -10.55 -12.19 -9.41
C PRO A 267 -11.66 -12.06 -8.37
N PRO A 268 -12.92 -11.85 -8.79
CA PRO A 268 -14.07 -11.72 -7.89
C PRO A 268 -14.26 -12.89 -6.91
N SER A 269 -13.78 -14.09 -7.26
CA SER A 269 -13.80 -15.26 -6.37
C SER A 269 -12.98 -15.07 -5.07
N GLU A 270 -11.93 -14.25 -5.10
CA GLU A 270 -11.18 -13.92 -3.87
C GLU A 270 -12.04 -13.10 -2.89
N ALA A 271 -12.98 -12.30 -3.38
CA ALA A 271 -13.91 -11.56 -2.52
C ALA A 271 -14.84 -12.51 -1.76
N ASP A 272 -15.36 -13.54 -2.43
CA ASP A 272 -16.22 -14.56 -1.81
C ASP A 272 -15.42 -15.39 -0.79
N GLU A 273 -14.21 -15.78 -1.15
CA GLU A 273 -13.31 -16.51 -0.27
C GLU A 273 -13.01 -15.71 1.00
N LEU A 274 -12.63 -14.44 0.85
CA LEU A 274 -12.34 -13.56 1.98
C LEU A 274 -13.57 -13.31 2.84
N GLN A 275 -14.76 -13.10 2.25
CA GLN A 275 -16.01 -12.98 2.98
C GLN A 275 -16.31 -14.24 3.80
N GLY A 276 -16.05 -15.42 3.23
CA GLY A 276 -16.21 -16.70 3.94
C GLY A 276 -15.25 -16.86 5.14
N MET A 277 -14.07 -16.25 5.07
CA MET A 277 -13.07 -16.29 6.15
C MET A 277 -13.40 -15.34 7.30
N ILE A 278 -13.89 -14.12 7.02
CA ILE A 278 -14.18 -13.10 8.03
C ILE A 278 -15.66 -13.15 8.41
N ARG A 279 -15.92 -13.79 9.54
CA ARG A 279 -17.31 -14.03 10.02
C ARG A 279 -18.08 -12.72 10.17
N GLY A 280 -19.24 -12.65 9.55
CA GLY A 280 -20.15 -11.50 9.63
C GLY A 280 -19.71 -10.29 8.79
N SER A 281 -18.71 -10.44 7.94
CA SER A 281 -18.31 -9.39 7.01
C SER A 281 -19.41 -9.16 5.94
N LYS A 282 -19.53 -7.88 5.50
CA LYS A 282 -20.42 -7.47 4.42
C LYS A 282 -19.60 -7.24 3.15
N LEU A 283 -19.89 -7.97 2.08
CA LEU A 283 -19.30 -7.76 0.75
C LEU A 283 -20.18 -6.82 -0.08
N VAL A 284 -19.55 -5.81 -0.70
CA VAL A 284 -20.20 -4.90 -1.66
C VAL A 284 -19.40 -4.88 -2.95
N ARG A 285 -20.04 -5.23 -4.07
CA ARG A 285 -19.39 -5.36 -5.38
C ARG A 285 -19.65 -4.15 -6.26
N PHE A 286 -18.60 -3.72 -6.97
CA PHE A 286 -18.64 -2.63 -7.93
C PHE A 286 -18.29 -3.20 -9.32
N GLU A 287 -19.33 -3.42 -10.14
CA GLU A 287 -19.20 -4.16 -11.40
C GLU A 287 -18.26 -3.51 -12.43
N ASN A 288 -18.16 -2.19 -12.40
CA ASN A 288 -17.40 -1.41 -13.37
C ASN A 288 -16.05 -0.87 -12.82
N ALA A 289 -15.67 -1.23 -11.60
CA ALA A 289 -14.42 -0.81 -11.00
C ALA A 289 -13.38 -1.93 -11.00
N GLY A 290 -12.10 -1.55 -11.07
CA GLY A 290 -10.95 -2.44 -11.00
C GLY A 290 -10.28 -2.42 -9.62
N HIS A 291 -8.94 -2.51 -9.64
CA HIS A 291 -8.14 -2.62 -8.42
C HIS A 291 -8.27 -1.38 -7.51
N TYR A 292 -8.38 -0.19 -8.09
CA TYR A 292 -8.54 1.07 -7.35
C TYR A 292 -10.02 1.42 -7.14
N VAL A 293 -10.79 0.48 -6.56
CA VAL A 293 -12.26 0.64 -6.38
C VAL A 293 -12.63 1.95 -5.68
N HIS A 294 -11.81 2.42 -4.73
CA HIS A 294 -12.02 3.66 -3.98
C HIS A 294 -11.73 4.96 -4.78
N GLU A 295 -11.15 4.82 -5.97
CA GLU A 295 -10.97 5.92 -6.93
C GLU A 295 -11.95 5.80 -8.10
N GLU A 296 -12.14 4.57 -8.62
CA GLU A 296 -13.00 4.32 -9.78
C GLU A 296 -14.50 4.34 -9.45
N ALA A 297 -14.87 4.05 -8.20
CA ALA A 297 -16.25 4.08 -7.69
C ALA A 297 -16.33 4.84 -6.35
N ALA A 298 -15.59 5.95 -6.21
CA ALA A 298 -15.40 6.66 -4.96
C ALA A 298 -16.69 7.03 -4.23
N GLU A 299 -17.72 7.52 -4.95
CA GLU A 299 -19.03 7.87 -4.37
C GLU A 299 -19.75 6.64 -3.81
N GLY A 300 -19.83 5.56 -4.59
CA GLY A 300 -20.48 4.33 -4.15
C GLY A 300 -19.73 3.66 -2.98
N VAL A 301 -18.39 3.70 -2.97
CA VAL A 301 -17.58 3.20 -1.86
C VAL A 301 -17.80 4.05 -0.61
N ALA A 302 -17.85 5.38 -0.73
CA ALA A 302 -18.12 6.27 0.39
C ALA A 302 -19.50 5.99 0.99
N LEU A 303 -20.54 5.89 0.16
CA LEU A 303 -21.90 5.55 0.60
C LEU A 303 -21.93 4.20 1.32
N ALA A 304 -21.31 3.17 0.75
CA ALA A 304 -21.24 1.85 1.37
C ALA A 304 -20.55 1.87 2.74
N ILE A 305 -19.49 2.67 2.89
CA ILE A 305 -18.81 2.86 4.19
C ILE A 305 -19.72 3.59 5.17
N LEU A 306 -20.32 4.73 4.78
CA LEU A 306 -21.17 5.55 5.66
C LEU A 306 -22.41 4.78 6.15
N GLU A 307 -23.07 4.02 5.28
CA GLU A 307 -24.19 3.16 5.65
C GLU A 307 -23.81 1.98 6.55
N TRP A 308 -22.58 1.51 6.41
CA TRP A 308 -22.09 0.36 7.18
C TRP A 308 -21.46 0.78 8.50
N LEU A 309 -20.99 2.02 8.68
CA LEU A 309 -20.25 2.45 9.89
C LEU A 309 -20.88 1.86 11.15
N PRO A 310 -20.11 1.15 12.00
CA PRO A 310 -20.60 0.58 13.24
C PRO A 310 -21.16 1.69 14.14
N SER A 311 -22.32 1.46 14.74
CA SER A 311 -22.95 2.40 15.67
C SER A 311 -21.96 2.83 16.75
N THR A 312 -21.91 4.12 17.05
CA THR A 312 -20.98 4.74 18.01
C THR A 312 -21.17 4.24 19.44
#